data_60187e0ad30ebb679d5958bb25bad6a7
#
_entry.id   60187e0ad30ebb679d5958bb25bad6a7
#
_cell.length_a   1.000
_cell.length_b   1.000
_cell.length_c   1.000
_cell.angle_alpha   90.00
_cell.angle_beta   90.00
_cell.angle_gamma   90.00
#
_symmetry.space_group_name_H-M   'P 1'
#
loop_
_entity.id
_entity.type
_entity.pdbx_description
1 polymer ?
#
loop_
_entity_poly.entity_id
_entity_poly.type
_entity_poly.pdbx_seq_one_letter_code
_entity_poly.pdbx_strand_id
1 'polypeptide(L)'
;MLVSVWSDKFRNNGQVRPPIMFHPGLNTVRGGQSAQNSIGKSTLLFIVDYAFGGSTFAKSKAVSAKAEGAHTIYFTFRFNDVDYYFSRTTNVPGFVQTYEDPEYKNPAERWEFDEYVGWLKHQCGLSGMDASFRQIVTRFARIQQKALSNVETPLQGPGREPVATGLAVMRQLFGVYDYLKELEQALTTATENLKAVQRTQKIGVFQAQKLRLKRDYTQAVKHVHQLESELDAHIKGTDQAMLELDVEHSDQAATIKSHLHGLRIARGRLKAKIKRLTQSLNEDFPAITDPDLAQLHVFFPDADFERIEDVQRFHRTITEIVSDEVEDQITAYQQELGSLTTFIGEAEQQLRDLNVPIHVSEKELRRNAEIGGQLALVKEQVEAWEATQDLKSEKKDAEARLNDTRKSYDCEIETKLNAEIARLDRFIHEGSGDWYPPVFTFSDTGKSYTYGSEVDDGTGTTGKNLILFDLAMLELTALPYVIHDHPLHQSIEDATVGRILKLYQRFTNKQIFIAFDKDEHYAEAPEVNTIVTQTAVIELGKEHEALYGWTWNKKPSKNPKQEEDTR
;
A
#
# COMPACT_ATOMS: atom_id res chain seq x y z
N MET A 1 -1.94 -6.35 -25.59
CA MET A 1 -0.76 -5.67 -26.16
C MET A 1 -1.19 -4.44 -26.93
N LEU A 2 -0.36 -3.40 -27.02
CA LEU A 2 -0.58 -2.25 -27.90
C LEU A 2 -0.33 -2.68 -29.36
N VAL A 3 -1.29 -2.44 -30.24
CA VAL A 3 -1.23 -2.85 -31.65
C VAL A 3 -0.88 -1.68 -32.56
N SER A 4 -1.44 -0.50 -32.29
CA SER A 4 -1.18 0.68 -33.11
C SER A 4 -1.35 1.98 -32.33
N VAL A 5 -0.69 3.03 -32.81
CA VAL A 5 -0.99 4.43 -32.43
C VAL A 5 -1.08 5.28 -33.69
N TRP A 6 -1.96 6.27 -33.67
CA TRP A 6 -2.15 7.19 -34.76
C TRP A 6 -2.62 8.57 -34.26
N SER A 7 -2.32 9.60 -35.03
CA SER A 7 -2.87 10.95 -34.87
C SER A 7 -2.93 11.64 -36.23
N ASP A 8 -3.97 12.45 -36.42
CA ASP A 8 -4.08 13.35 -37.58
C ASP A 8 -2.97 14.39 -37.66
N LYS A 9 -2.19 14.55 -36.58
CA LYS A 9 -1.02 15.45 -36.49
C LYS A 9 0.28 14.82 -36.97
N PHE A 10 0.36 13.49 -37.06
CA PHE A 10 1.57 12.83 -37.55
C PHE A 10 1.73 13.08 -39.04
N ARG A 11 2.91 13.55 -39.45
CA ARG A 11 3.20 13.93 -40.82
C ARG A 11 4.39 13.16 -41.39
N ASN A 12 4.35 12.94 -42.68
CA ASN A 12 5.48 12.47 -43.49
C ASN A 12 5.44 13.17 -44.84
N ASN A 13 6.42 13.97 -45.17
CA ASN A 13 6.47 14.73 -46.40
C ASN A 13 5.16 15.50 -46.71
N GLY A 14 4.60 16.14 -45.66
CA GLY A 14 3.37 16.94 -45.75
C GLY A 14 2.06 16.13 -45.68
N GLN A 15 2.10 14.82 -45.81
CA GLN A 15 0.93 13.95 -45.72
C GLN A 15 0.76 13.41 -44.29
N VAL A 16 -0.48 13.07 -43.93
CA VAL A 16 -0.78 12.38 -42.68
C VAL A 16 -0.16 10.99 -42.70
N ARG A 17 0.61 10.63 -41.66
CA ARG A 17 1.18 9.28 -41.56
C ARG A 17 0.08 8.24 -41.35
N PRO A 18 0.24 7.03 -41.91
CA PRO A 18 -0.59 5.88 -41.54
C PRO A 18 -0.36 5.53 -40.04
N PRO A 19 -1.26 4.70 -39.45
CA PRO A 19 -1.05 4.16 -38.12
C PRO A 19 0.32 3.50 -37.96
N ILE A 20 1.00 3.80 -36.86
CA ILE A 20 2.27 3.16 -36.50
C ILE A 20 1.90 1.83 -35.87
N MET A 21 2.29 0.73 -36.51
CA MET A 21 1.95 -0.62 -36.05
C MET A 21 3.01 -1.18 -35.13
N PHE A 22 2.58 -1.81 -34.04
CA PHE A 22 3.43 -2.51 -33.08
C PHE A 22 3.17 -4.00 -33.11
N HIS A 23 4.15 -4.77 -32.67
CA HIS A 23 4.09 -6.23 -32.59
C HIS A 23 4.60 -6.76 -31.24
N PRO A 24 4.35 -8.01 -30.90
CA PRO A 24 5.01 -8.67 -29.79
C PRO A 24 6.54 -8.63 -29.97
N GLY A 25 7.27 -8.50 -28.87
CA GLY A 25 8.74 -8.41 -28.89
C GLY A 25 9.25 -6.98 -28.98
N LEU A 26 10.38 -6.83 -29.65
CA LEU A 26 11.11 -5.58 -29.78
C LEU A 26 10.50 -4.67 -30.86
N ASN A 27 10.11 -3.47 -30.46
CA ASN A 27 9.57 -2.41 -31.33
C ASN A 27 10.52 -1.20 -31.31
N THR A 28 11.17 -0.92 -32.42
CA THR A 28 12.20 0.11 -32.51
C THR A 28 11.68 1.35 -33.22
N VAL A 29 11.78 2.50 -32.55
CA VAL A 29 11.62 3.82 -33.15
C VAL A 29 12.99 4.25 -33.66
N ARG A 30 13.22 4.13 -34.96
CA ARG A 30 14.51 4.38 -35.60
C ARG A 30 14.67 5.84 -35.98
N GLY A 31 15.82 6.43 -35.69
CA GLY A 31 16.27 7.71 -36.27
C GLY A 31 16.91 7.54 -37.63
N GLY A 32 16.83 8.58 -38.46
CA GLY A 32 17.47 8.57 -39.81
C GLY A 32 19.01 8.56 -39.76
N GLN A 33 19.63 8.67 -40.93
CA GLN A 33 21.07 8.38 -41.21
C GLN A 33 22.15 9.11 -40.41
N SER A 34 21.87 10.13 -39.65
CA SER A 34 22.82 10.82 -38.75
C SER A 34 22.16 11.03 -37.39
N ALA A 35 22.93 11.01 -36.30
CA ALA A 35 22.44 11.29 -34.95
C ALA A 35 21.54 12.54 -34.91
N GLN A 36 20.24 12.35 -35.08
CA GLN A 36 19.27 13.42 -35.28
C GLN A 36 18.48 13.62 -34.01
N ASN A 37 18.79 14.68 -33.28
CA ASN A 37 18.02 15.11 -32.13
C ASN A 37 16.76 15.86 -32.58
N SER A 38 15.73 15.82 -31.76
CA SER A 38 14.49 16.62 -31.93
C SER A 38 13.58 16.22 -33.09
N ILE A 39 13.65 15.00 -33.58
CA ILE A 39 12.80 14.45 -34.66
C ILE A 39 11.53 13.73 -34.17
N GLY A 40 11.36 13.57 -32.86
CA GLY A 40 10.17 13.00 -32.25
C GLY A 40 10.30 11.57 -31.72
N LYS A 41 11.49 10.96 -31.66
CA LYS A 41 11.72 9.59 -31.13
C LYS A 41 11.19 9.43 -29.70
N SER A 42 11.76 10.16 -28.75
CA SER A 42 11.30 10.12 -27.35
C SER A 42 9.86 10.59 -27.20
N THR A 43 9.40 11.48 -28.10
CA THR A 43 7.99 11.90 -28.12
C THR A 43 7.07 10.72 -28.45
N LEU A 44 7.44 9.86 -29.38
CA LEU A 44 6.65 8.66 -29.70
C LEU A 44 6.64 7.68 -28.53
N LEU A 45 7.77 7.51 -27.82
CA LEU A 45 7.79 6.71 -26.58
C LEU A 45 6.86 7.30 -25.49
N PHE A 46 6.80 8.63 -25.38
CA PHE A 46 5.83 9.29 -24.49
C PHE A 46 4.37 9.06 -24.95
N ILE A 47 4.12 8.95 -26.26
CA ILE A 47 2.80 8.62 -26.80
C ILE A 47 2.44 7.16 -26.49
N VAL A 48 3.40 6.24 -26.59
CA VAL A 48 3.21 4.85 -26.13
C VAL A 48 2.87 4.83 -24.62
N ASP A 49 3.64 5.51 -23.78
CA ASP A 49 3.33 5.65 -22.35
C ASP A 49 1.96 6.31 -22.11
N TYR A 50 1.55 7.26 -22.98
CA TYR A 50 0.26 7.92 -22.92
C TYR A 50 -0.89 6.96 -23.25
N ALA A 51 -0.72 6.08 -24.23
CA ALA A 51 -1.67 5.01 -24.51
C ALA A 51 -1.83 4.07 -23.29
N PHE A 52 -0.78 3.76 -22.58
CA PHE A 52 -0.82 3.02 -21.32
C PHE A 52 -1.20 3.88 -20.08
N GLY A 53 -1.87 5.00 -20.26
CA GLY A 53 -2.36 5.84 -19.16
C GLY A 53 -1.33 6.83 -18.60
N GLY A 54 -0.20 7.08 -19.27
CA GLY A 54 0.74 8.12 -18.88
C GLY A 54 0.16 9.54 -19.03
N SER A 55 0.77 10.51 -18.36
CA SER A 55 0.35 11.92 -18.43
C SER A 55 1.43 12.87 -18.95
N THR A 56 2.68 12.38 -19.07
CA THR A 56 3.84 13.23 -19.44
C THR A 56 3.70 13.81 -20.84
N PHE A 57 3.19 13.03 -21.79
CA PHE A 57 2.96 13.49 -23.16
C PHE A 57 2.06 14.72 -23.20
N ALA A 58 0.92 14.71 -22.51
CA ALA A 58 -0.03 15.82 -22.48
C ALA A 58 0.58 17.12 -21.91
N LYS A 59 1.61 17.01 -21.06
CA LYS A 59 2.35 18.12 -20.44
C LYS A 59 3.63 18.46 -21.20
N SER A 60 3.95 17.76 -22.28
CA SER A 60 5.20 17.91 -23.01
C SER A 60 5.25 19.17 -23.87
N LYS A 61 6.47 19.57 -24.26
CA LYS A 61 6.67 20.68 -25.22
C LYS A 61 6.02 20.41 -26.57
N ALA A 62 5.86 19.14 -26.96
CA ALA A 62 5.18 18.74 -28.19
C ALA A 62 3.73 19.22 -28.23
N VAL A 63 3.01 19.10 -27.11
CA VAL A 63 1.62 19.53 -26.98
C VAL A 63 1.51 21.03 -26.72
N SER A 64 2.44 21.61 -25.95
CA SER A 64 2.42 23.04 -25.62
C SER A 64 2.94 23.94 -26.75
N ALA A 65 3.58 23.38 -27.78
CA ALA A 65 4.04 24.15 -28.94
C ALA A 65 2.84 24.72 -29.67
N LYS A 66 2.85 26.05 -29.89
CA LYS A 66 1.74 26.79 -30.54
C LYS A 66 1.40 26.30 -31.94
N ALA A 67 2.32 25.59 -32.59
CA ALA A 67 2.16 25.08 -33.94
C ALA A 67 1.20 23.87 -34.03
N GLU A 68 1.19 22.99 -33.01
CA GLU A 68 0.42 21.75 -33.06
C GLU A 68 -0.85 21.79 -32.22
N GLY A 69 -0.85 22.46 -31.07
CA GLY A 69 -2.01 22.57 -30.20
C GLY A 69 -2.44 21.26 -29.54
N ALA A 70 -3.73 21.11 -29.27
CA ALA A 70 -4.28 19.88 -28.70
C ALA A 70 -4.17 18.70 -29.66
N HIS A 71 -3.80 17.55 -29.13
CA HIS A 71 -3.67 16.31 -29.88
C HIS A 71 -4.71 15.29 -29.46
N THR A 72 -5.26 14.59 -30.42
CA THR A 72 -5.96 13.32 -30.19
C THR A 72 -5.07 12.18 -30.64
N ILE A 73 -4.77 11.28 -29.72
CA ILE A 73 -4.04 10.04 -30.00
C ILE A 73 -5.06 8.92 -30.03
N TYR A 74 -5.15 8.27 -31.17
CA TYR A 74 -5.92 7.06 -31.41
C TYR A 74 -4.99 5.86 -31.23
N PHE A 75 -5.48 4.79 -30.61
CA PHE A 75 -4.69 3.59 -30.37
C PHE A 75 -5.53 2.36 -30.21
N THR A 76 -4.99 1.23 -30.63
CA THR A 76 -5.62 -0.08 -30.55
C THR A 76 -4.84 -0.98 -29.61
N PHE A 77 -5.55 -1.62 -28.70
CA PHE A 77 -5.02 -2.74 -27.92
C PHE A 77 -5.61 -4.04 -28.39
N ARG A 78 -4.83 -5.13 -28.32
CA ARG A 78 -5.31 -6.50 -28.51
C ARG A 78 -5.11 -7.31 -27.24
N PHE A 79 -6.21 -7.88 -26.73
CA PHE A 79 -6.21 -8.81 -25.62
C PHE A 79 -7.10 -10.00 -25.96
N ASN A 80 -6.60 -11.22 -25.75
CA ASN A 80 -7.32 -12.45 -26.05
C ASN A 80 -7.89 -12.48 -27.49
N ASP A 81 -7.06 -12.05 -28.45
CA ASP A 81 -7.40 -11.96 -29.91
C ASP A 81 -8.55 -10.99 -30.23
N VAL A 82 -8.94 -10.13 -29.31
CA VAL A 82 -9.94 -9.07 -29.52
C VAL A 82 -9.26 -7.71 -29.55
N ASP A 83 -9.58 -6.92 -30.57
CA ASP A 83 -9.11 -5.55 -30.73
C ASP A 83 -10.03 -4.55 -30.01
N TYR A 84 -9.44 -3.62 -29.28
CA TYR A 84 -10.11 -2.55 -28.57
C TYR A 84 -9.58 -1.21 -29.05
N TYR A 85 -10.48 -0.33 -29.49
CA TYR A 85 -10.14 0.94 -30.11
C TYR A 85 -10.43 2.11 -29.20
N PHE A 86 -9.43 2.97 -28.98
CA PHE A 86 -9.50 4.07 -28.03
C PHE A 86 -8.94 5.36 -28.62
N SER A 87 -9.38 6.50 -28.07
CA SER A 87 -8.64 7.74 -28.22
C SER A 87 -8.54 8.51 -26.91
N ARG A 88 -7.46 9.27 -26.78
CA ARG A 88 -7.24 10.22 -25.69
C ARG A 88 -6.82 11.56 -26.25
N THR A 89 -7.46 12.62 -25.79
CA THR A 89 -7.18 13.99 -26.19
C THR A 89 -6.41 14.73 -25.08
N THR A 90 -5.34 15.41 -25.45
CA THR A 90 -4.41 16.02 -24.48
C THR A 90 -4.98 17.20 -23.68
N ASN A 91 -6.01 17.88 -24.22
CA ASN A 91 -6.71 18.97 -23.56
C ASN A 91 -7.83 18.50 -22.60
N VAL A 92 -8.25 17.24 -22.68
CA VAL A 92 -9.25 16.64 -21.79
C VAL A 92 -8.73 15.29 -21.30
N PRO A 93 -7.64 15.28 -20.49
CA PRO A 93 -6.92 14.05 -20.16
C PRO A 93 -7.68 13.11 -19.19
N GLY A 94 -8.76 13.58 -18.58
CA GLY A 94 -9.58 12.82 -17.64
C GLY A 94 -10.52 11.80 -18.27
N PHE A 95 -10.55 11.72 -19.61
CA PHE A 95 -11.46 10.83 -20.33
C PHE A 95 -10.76 10.06 -21.43
N VAL A 96 -11.32 8.89 -21.75
CA VAL A 96 -10.91 8.03 -22.86
C VAL A 96 -12.15 7.68 -23.66
N GLN A 97 -12.12 7.92 -24.97
CA GLN A 97 -13.19 7.55 -25.89
C GLN A 97 -12.94 6.15 -26.46
N THR A 98 -13.94 5.28 -26.42
CA THR A 98 -13.92 3.97 -27.07
C THR A 98 -14.59 4.03 -28.44
N TYR A 99 -14.27 3.09 -29.30
CA TYR A 99 -14.83 2.99 -30.68
C TYR A 99 -15.17 1.55 -31.00
N GLU A 100 -16.15 1.37 -31.94
CA GLU A 100 -16.57 0.07 -32.40
C GLU A 100 -15.80 -0.40 -33.65
N ASP A 101 -15.09 0.51 -34.32
CA ASP A 101 -14.44 0.25 -35.61
C ASP A 101 -12.95 0.68 -35.61
N PRO A 102 -12.13 0.02 -36.47
CA PRO A 102 -10.69 0.31 -36.59
C PRO A 102 -10.37 1.68 -37.23
N GLU A 103 -11.34 2.31 -37.89
CA GLU A 103 -11.19 3.64 -38.47
C GLU A 103 -11.52 4.77 -37.48
N TYR A 104 -11.95 4.44 -36.27
CA TYR A 104 -12.33 5.39 -35.20
C TYR A 104 -13.45 6.35 -35.65
N LYS A 105 -14.41 5.88 -36.44
CA LYS A 105 -15.53 6.69 -36.95
C LYS A 105 -16.77 6.59 -36.09
N ASN A 106 -16.99 5.44 -35.46
CA ASN A 106 -18.15 5.17 -34.62
C ASN A 106 -17.76 5.22 -33.12
N PRO A 107 -17.88 6.38 -32.47
CA PRO A 107 -17.62 6.48 -31.03
C PRO A 107 -18.69 5.68 -30.28
N ALA A 108 -18.25 4.83 -29.34
CA ALA A 108 -19.12 4.04 -28.49
C ALA A 108 -19.29 4.75 -27.13
N GLU A 109 -18.49 4.41 -26.15
CA GLU A 109 -18.59 4.92 -24.78
C GLU A 109 -17.45 5.89 -24.46
N ARG A 110 -17.71 6.77 -23.52
CA ARG A 110 -16.70 7.66 -22.95
C ARG A 110 -16.43 7.24 -21.53
N TRP A 111 -15.25 6.67 -21.28
CA TRP A 111 -14.84 6.20 -19.98
C TRP A 111 -14.12 7.29 -19.18
N GLU A 112 -14.31 7.26 -17.86
CA GLU A 112 -13.45 7.98 -16.94
C GLU A 112 -12.02 7.41 -17.02
N PHE A 113 -11.03 8.27 -16.77
CA PHE A 113 -9.64 7.86 -16.87
C PHE A 113 -9.28 6.71 -15.91
N ASP A 114 -9.82 6.74 -14.70
CA ASP A 114 -9.55 5.70 -13.70
C ASP A 114 -10.20 4.36 -14.08
N GLU A 115 -11.36 4.39 -14.72
CA GLU A 115 -12.00 3.20 -15.29
C GLU A 115 -11.13 2.58 -16.37
N TYR A 116 -10.62 3.40 -17.28
CA TYR A 116 -9.71 2.94 -18.33
C TYR A 116 -8.42 2.34 -17.77
N VAL A 117 -7.79 2.97 -16.78
CA VAL A 117 -6.58 2.45 -16.14
C VAL A 117 -6.86 1.18 -15.35
N GLY A 118 -8.05 1.07 -14.74
CA GLY A 118 -8.55 -0.14 -14.08
C GLY A 118 -8.73 -1.29 -15.08
N TRP A 119 -9.32 -0.99 -16.26
CA TRP A 119 -9.46 -1.95 -17.34
C TRP A 119 -8.11 -2.44 -17.87
N LEU A 120 -7.14 -1.53 -18.11
CA LEU A 120 -5.78 -1.91 -18.50
C LEU A 120 -5.12 -2.84 -17.46
N LYS A 121 -5.29 -2.53 -16.19
CA LYS A 121 -4.79 -3.34 -15.08
C LYS A 121 -5.35 -4.76 -15.13
N HIS A 122 -6.66 -4.87 -15.39
CA HIS A 122 -7.34 -6.16 -15.54
C HIS A 122 -6.82 -6.95 -16.74
N GLN A 123 -6.76 -6.33 -17.91
CA GLN A 123 -6.32 -6.96 -19.14
C GLN A 123 -4.85 -7.42 -19.11
N CYS A 124 -4.03 -6.74 -18.31
CA CYS A 124 -2.63 -7.12 -18.11
C CYS A 124 -2.42 -8.17 -17.00
N GLY A 125 -3.50 -8.71 -16.41
CA GLY A 125 -3.40 -9.73 -15.35
C GLY A 125 -2.90 -9.20 -14.00
N LEU A 126 -3.08 -7.90 -13.73
CA LEU A 126 -2.57 -7.22 -12.53
C LEU A 126 -3.68 -6.89 -11.52
N SER A 127 -4.90 -7.41 -11.71
CA SER A 127 -6.09 -7.07 -10.90
C SER A 127 -5.94 -7.36 -9.40
N GLY A 128 -5.20 -8.41 -9.05
CA GLY A 128 -4.98 -8.81 -7.65
C GLY A 128 -4.02 -7.89 -6.87
N MET A 129 -3.41 -6.89 -7.53
CA MET A 129 -2.44 -6.01 -6.89
C MET A 129 -3.11 -4.76 -6.32
N ASP A 130 -2.69 -4.28 -5.15
CA ASP A 130 -3.17 -3.00 -4.58
C ASP A 130 -2.66 -1.79 -5.36
N ALA A 131 -1.40 -1.87 -5.84
CA ALA A 131 -0.81 -0.80 -6.62
C ALA A 131 -1.62 -0.53 -7.90
N SER A 132 -1.80 0.75 -8.24
CA SER A 132 -2.43 1.11 -9.51
C SER A 132 -1.57 0.66 -10.70
N PHE A 133 -2.20 0.45 -11.86
CA PHE A 133 -1.49 0.12 -13.10
C PHE A 133 -0.32 1.08 -13.34
N ARG A 134 -0.56 2.38 -13.16
CA ARG A 134 0.47 3.40 -13.34
C ARG A 134 1.62 3.33 -12.33
N GLN A 135 1.32 3.03 -11.07
CA GLN A 135 2.38 2.78 -10.08
C GLN A 135 3.27 1.61 -10.48
N ILE A 136 2.71 0.58 -11.13
CA ILE A 136 3.48 -0.58 -11.58
C ILE A 136 4.35 -0.21 -12.79
N VAL A 137 3.78 0.25 -13.89
CA VAL A 137 4.47 0.34 -15.19
C VAL A 137 5.36 1.58 -15.35
N THR A 138 5.06 2.69 -14.64
CA THR A 138 5.79 3.95 -14.85
C THR A 138 7.28 3.85 -14.51
N ARG A 139 7.66 2.98 -13.55
CA ARG A 139 9.04 2.77 -13.14
C ARG A 139 9.89 1.97 -14.14
N PHE A 140 9.25 1.34 -15.12
CA PHE A 140 9.88 0.60 -16.21
C PHE A 140 9.78 1.32 -17.57
N ALA A 141 9.29 2.56 -17.56
CA ALA A 141 9.28 3.45 -18.72
C ALA A 141 10.45 4.44 -18.62
N ARG A 142 11.63 4.03 -19.08
CA ARG A 142 12.91 4.77 -19.00
C ARG A 142 13.01 5.77 -20.14
N ILE A 143 12.21 6.83 -20.10
CA ILE A 143 12.22 7.90 -21.11
C ILE A 143 12.96 9.11 -20.52
N GLN A 144 13.85 9.71 -21.29
CA GLN A 144 14.91 10.67 -20.92
C GLN A 144 14.54 11.73 -19.86
N GLN A 145 13.34 12.19 -19.76
CA GLN A 145 12.95 13.23 -18.80
C GLN A 145 12.33 12.71 -17.50
N LYS A 146 12.06 11.40 -17.43
CA LYS A 146 11.27 10.83 -16.35
C LYS A 146 12.05 10.02 -15.32
N ALA A 147 13.03 9.24 -15.73
CA ALA A 147 13.54 8.16 -14.89
C ALA A 147 15.02 7.80 -15.03
N LEU A 148 15.79 8.45 -15.90
CA LEU A 148 17.22 8.15 -16.08
C LEU A 148 18.09 8.58 -14.88
N SER A 149 17.56 9.40 -13.97
CA SER A 149 18.28 9.86 -12.79
C SER A 149 18.44 8.83 -11.67
N ASN A 150 17.81 7.67 -11.78
CA ASN A 150 17.74 6.66 -10.72
C ASN A 150 18.29 5.30 -11.16
N VAL A 151 19.46 5.30 -11.78
CA VAL A 151 20.08 4.07 -12.28
C VAL A 151 20.43 3.11 -11.14
N GLU A 152 20.83 3.63 -9.98
CA GLU A 152 21.13 2.87 -8.76
C GLU A 152 19.88 2.45 -7.98
N THR A 153 18.75 3.08 -8.28
CA THR A 153 17.48 2.81 -7.59
C THR A 153 16.37 2.45 -8.58
N PRO A 154 16.47 1.31 -9.28
CA PRO A 154 15.61 0.95 -10.41
C PRO A 154 14.12 0.85 -10.04
N LEU A 155 13.78 0.57 -8.79
CA LEU A 155 12.40 0.50 -8.31
C LEU A 155 11.78 1.87 -7.99
N GLN A 156 12.56 2.94 -7.95
CA GLN A 156 12.03 4.26 -7.63
C GLN A 156 11.23 4.81 -8.81
N GLY A 157 9.98 5.17 -8.57
CA GLY A 157 9.13 5.85 -9.55
C GLY A 157 9.58 7.31 -9.79
N PRO A 158 9.00 7.99 -10.80
CA PRO A 158 9.32 9.37 -11.08
C PRO A 158 8.98 10.29 -9.90
N GLY A 159 9.86 11.25 -9.61
CA GLY A 159 9.73 12.16 -8.49
C GLY A 159 10.41 11.64 -7.22
N ARG A 160 9.94 12.14 -6.06
CA ARG A 160 10.45 11.74 -4.74
C ARG A 160 9.58 10.65 -4.10
N GLU A 161 9.32 9.59 -4.83
CA GLU A 161 8.55 8.47 -4.30
C GLU A 161 9.34 7.77 -3.18
N PRO A 162 8.70 7.39 -2.06
CA PRO A 162 9.35 6.61 -1.01
C PRO A 162 9.82 5.25 -1.54
N VAL A 163 11.01 4.81 -1.14
CA VAL A 163 11.58 3.49 -1.52
C VAL A 163 10.61 2.35 -1.18
N ALA A 164 9.91 2.47 -0.05
CA ALA A 164 8.91 1.48 0.38
C ALA A 164 7.81 1.22 -0.66
N THR A 165 7.39 2.24 -1.44
CA THR A 165 6.39 2.08 -2.50
C THR A 165 6.93 1.19 -3.63
N GLY A 166 8.19 1.41 -4.04
CA GLY A 166 8.84 0.58 -5.05
C GLY A 166 8.98 -0.89 -4.62
N LEU A 167 9.37 -1.11 -3.36
CA LEU A 167 9.47 -2.44 -2.77
C LEU A 167 8.10 -3.13 -2.65
N ALA A 168 7.05 -2.40 -2.27
CA ALA A 168 5.69 -2.93 -2.23
C ALA A 168 5.23 -3.38 -3.63
N VAL A 169 5.47 -2.57 -4.68
CA VAL A 169 5.16 -2.95 -6.07
C VAL A 169 5.93 -4.20 -6.50
N MET A 170 7.23 -4.28 -6.16
CA MET A 170 8.04 -5.46 -6.48
C MET A 170 7.46 -6.72 -5.81
N ARG A 171 7.16 -6.67 -4.51
CA ARG A 171 6.55 -7.79 -3.79
C ARG A 171 5.19 -8.19 -4.37
N GLN A 172 4.38 -7.22 -4.81
CA GLN A 172 3.12 -7.49 -5.52
C GLN A 172 3.36 -8.22 -6.85
N LEU A 173 4.32 -7.77 -7.66
CA LEU A 173 4.67 -8.39 -8.92
C LEU A 173 5.16 -9.84 -8.74
N PHE A 174 5.83 -10.16 -7.63
CA PHE A 174 6.23 -11.52 -7.25
C PHE A 174 5.13 -12.31 -6.53
N GLY A 175 3.95 -11.71 -6.29
CA GLY A 175 2.78 -12.39 -5.70
C GLY A 175 2.89 -12.69 -4.20
N VAL A 176 3.81 -12.04 -3.47
CA VAL A 176 4.04 -12.29 -2.04
C VAL A 176 3.47 -11.17 -1.13
N TYR A 177 2.88 -10.16 -1.71
CA TYR A 177 2.47 -8.95 -0.97
C TYR A 177 1.23 -9.16 -0.09
N ASP A 178 0.23 -9.89 -0.58
CA ASP A 178 -1.07 -10.01 0.11
C ASP A 178 -0.92 -10.62 1.50
N TYR A 179 -0.15 -11.69 1.60
CA TYR A 179 0.12 -12.32 2.89
C TYR A 179 0.94 -11.42 3.83
N LEU A 180 1.92 -10.68 3.30
CA LEU A 180 2.66 -9.69 4.10
C LEU A 180 1.76 -8.58 4.61
N LYS A 181 0.80 -8.11 3.79
CA LYS A 181 -0.19 -7.11 4.16
C LYS A 181 -1.10 -7.60 5.29
N GLU A 182 -1.55 -8.85 5.25
CA GLU A 182 -2.32 -9.44 6.35
C GLU A 182 -1.52 -9.44 7.66
N LEU A 183 -0.24 -9.80 7.61
CA LEU A 183 0.63 -9.76 8.78
C LEU A 183 0.90 -8.32 9.27
N GLU A 184 1.03 -7.36 8.37
CA GLU A 184 1.16 -5.93 8.72
C GLU A 184 -0.13 -5.40 9.39
N GLN A 185 -1.29 -5.81 8.92
CA GLN A 185 -2.57 -5.49 9.55
C GLN A 185 -2.69 -6.12 10.94
N ALA A 186 -2.31 -7.39 11.09
CA ALA A 186 -2.30 -8.06 12.38
C ALA A 186 -1.38 -7.36 13.40
N LEU A 187 -0.19 -6.94 12.98
CA LEU A 187 0.73 -6.15 13.82
C LEU A 187 0.16 -4.78 14.17
N THR A 188 -0.51 -4.13 13.23
CA THR A 188 -1.17 -2.84 13.45
C THR A 188 -2.26 -2.99 14.49
N THR A 189 -3.15 -3.96 14.34
CA THR A 189 -4.22 -4.28 15.29
C THR A 189 -3.67 -4.57 16.69
N ALA A 190 -2.67 -5.46 16.80
CA ALA A 190 -2.03 -5.76 18.08
C ALA A 190 -1.38 -4.52 18.73
N THR A 191 -0.82 -3.63 17.91
CA THR A 191 -0.23 -2.38 18.38
C THR A 191 -1.28 -1.39 18.86
N GLU A 192 -2.41 -1.28 18.18
CA GLU A 192 -3.53 -0.41 18.55
C GLU A 192 -4.21 -0.91 19.82
N ASN A 193 -4.46 -2.20 19.94
CA ASN A 193 -5.00 -2.83 21.16
C ASN A 193 -4.11 -2.52 22.38
N LEU A 194 -2.80 -2.71 22.24
CA LEU A 194 -1.85 -2.37 23.31
C LEU A 194 -1.89 -0.88 23.67
N LYS A 195 -1.95 0.00 22.67
CA LYS A 195 -2.05 1.46 22.89
C LYS A 195 -3.36 1.84 23.57
N ALA A 196 -4.47 1.23 23.18
CA ALA A 196 -5.79 1.47 23.78
C ALA A 196 -5.78 1.13 25.27
N VAL A 197 -5.29 -0.05 25.65
CA VAL A 197 -5.15 -0.44 27.07
C VAL A 197 -4.17 0.48 27.82
N GLN A 198 -3.08 0.91 27.19
CA GLN A 198 -2.17 1.85 27.81
C GLN A 198 -2.75 3.25 28.02
N ARG A 199 -3.66 3.69 27.13
CA ARG A 199 -4.38 4.97 27.26
C ARG A 199 -5.39 4.92 28.40
N THR A 200 -6.24 3.89 28.46
CA THR A 200 -7.20 3.69 29.56
C THR A 200 -6.51 3.63 30.92
N GLN A 201 -5.33 3.01 30.99
CA GLN A 201 -4.51 3.02 32.21
C GLN A 201 -3.92 4.38 32.57
N LYS A 202 -3.73 5.30 31.60
CA LYS A 202 -3.20 6.66 31.85
C LYS A 202 -4.27 7.64 32.34
N ILE A 203 -5.52 7.48 31.90
CA ILE A 203 -6.64 8.39 32.18
C ILE A 203 -7.14 8.25 33.62
N GLY A 204 -6.57 7.34 34.43
CA GLY A 204 -6.88 7.25 35.87
C GLY A 204 -8.26 6.66 36.17
N VAL A 205 -8.87 5.92 35.23
CA VAL A 205 -10.11 5.15 35.45
C VAL A 205 -9.92 4.09 36.55
N PHE A 206 -8.67 3.69 36.78
CA PHE A 206 -8.29 2.80 37.87
C PHE A 206 -7.85 3.65 39.07
N GLN A 207 -8.61 3.65 40.14
CA GLN A 207 -8.18 4.24 41.44
C GLN A 207 -6.97 3.50 42.03
N ALA A 208 -6.54 2.43 41.44
CA ALA A 208 -5.50 1.55 41.88
C ALA A 208 -4.14 1.93 41.28
N GLN A 209 -3.12 1.95 42.11
CA GLN A 209 -1.73 2.25 41.73
C GLN A 209 -1.25 1.27 40.63
N LYS A 210 -0.84 1.80 39.49
CA LYS A 210 -0.38 0.99 38.35
C LYS A 210 0.85 0.15 38.71
N LEU A 211 0.77 -1.16 38.53
CA LEU A 211 1.91 -2.05 38.62
C LEU A 211 2.89 -1.75 37.48
N ARG A 212 4.14 -1.40 37.80
CA ARG A 212 5.15 -1.03 36.80
C ARG A 212 6.19 -2.10 36.56
N LEU A 213 6.53 -2.85 37.63
CA LEU A 213 7.59 -3.84 37.62
C LEU A 213 7.04 -5.24 37.92
N LYS A 214 7.70 -6.27 37.43
CA LYS A 214 7.36 -7.67 37.72
C LYS A 214 7.37 -7.96 39.22
N ARG A 215 8.23 -7.27 39.97
CA ARG A 215 8.28 -7.36 41.44
C ARG A 215 6.97 -6.88 42.08
N ASP A 216 6.41 -5.77 41.57
CA ASP A 216 5.19 -5.18 42.11
C ASP A 216 3.98 -6.11 41.80
N TYR A 217 3.95 -6.73 40.62
CA TYR A 217 2.98 -7.77 40.28
C TYR A 217 3.07 -8.97 41.22
N THR A 218 4.29 -9.50 41.46
CA THR A 218 4.47 -10.63 42.38
C THR A 218 4.01 -10.30 43.81
N GLN A 219 4.20 -9.06 44.24
CA GLN A 219 3.71 -8.59 45.56
C GLN A 219 2.19 -8.46 45.57
N ALA A 220 1.59 -7.95 44.49
CA ALA A 220 0.13 -7.85 44.35
C ALA A 220 -0.54 -9.22 44.40
N VAL A 221 0.00 -10.21 43.66
CA VAL A 221 -0.52 -11.60 43.68
C VAL A 221 -0.45 -12.20 45.09
N LYS A 222 0.67 -11.98 45.82
CA LYS A 222 0.77 -12.43 47.22
C LYS A 222 -0.24 -11.73 48.12
N HIS A 223 -0.49 -10.45 47.86
CA HIS A 223 -1.46 -9.67 48.62
C HIS A 223 -2.90 -10.13 48.37
N VAL A 224 -3.23 -10.50 47.11
CA VAL A 224 -4.51 -11.15 46.76
C VAL A 224 -4.72 -12.39 47.62
N HIS A 225 -3.75 -13.31 47.67
CA HIS A 225 -3.85 -14.53 48.47
C HIS A 225 -3.96 -14.26 49.99
N GLN A 226 -3.29 -13.22 50.49
CA GLN A 226 -3.43 -12.81 51.90
C GLN A 226 -4.84 -12.30 52.21
N LEU A 227 -5.37 -11.42 51.34
CA LEU A 227 -6.73 -10.86 51.52
C LEU A 227 -7.81 -11.94 51.35
N GLU A 228 -7.64 -12.91 50.44
CA GLU A 228 -8.52 -14.04 50.30
C GLU A 228 -8.54 -14.89 51.58
N SER A 229 -7.37 -15.20 52.10
CA SER A 229 -7.24 -15.96 53.36
C SER A 229 -7.84 -15.21 54.58
N GLU A 230 -7.63 -13.87 54.62
CA GLU A 230 -8.20 -13.02 55.69
C GLU A 230 -9.73 -12.96 55.59
N LEU A 231 -10.25 -12.84 54.34
CA LEU A 231 -11.70 -12.85 54.08
C LEU A 231 -12.33 -14.16 54.52
N ASP A 232 -11.73 -15.30 54.14
CA ASP A 232 -12.18 -16.64 54.49
C ASP A 232 -12.18 -16.88 56.03
N ALA A 233 -11.10 -16.45 56.68
CA ALA A 233 -11.01 -16.57 58.13
C ALA A 233 -12.07 -15.71 58.87
N HIS A 234 -12.35 -14.53 58.31
CA HIS A 234 -13.34 -13.62 58.90
C HIS A 234 -14.76 -14.11 58.72
N ILE A 235 -15.08 -14.66 57.54
CA ILE A 235 -16.38 -15.31 57.27
C ILE A 235 -16.60 -16.49 58.22
N LYS A 236 -15.60 -17.37 58.39
CA LYS A 236 -15.67 -18.51 59.34
C LYS A 236 -15.82 -18.06 60.78
N GLY A 237 -15.15 -16.98 61.20
CA GLY A 237 -15.26 -16.41 62.52
C GLY A 237 -16.65 -15.82 62.81
N THR A 238 -17.24 -15.18 61.81
CA THR A 238 -18.59 -14.58 61.91
C THR A 238 -19.69 -15.64 61.95
N ASP A 239 -19.58 -16.69 61.13
CA ASP A 239 -20.53 -17.79 61.12
C ASP A 239 -20.53 -18.57 62.43
N GLN A 240 -19.36 -18.77 63.03
CA GLN A 240 -19.18 -19.45 64.33
C GLN A 240 -19.78 -18.66 65.52
N ALA A 241 -19.61 -17.35 65.53
CA ALA A 241 -20.17 -16.44 66.54
C ALA A 241 -21.72 -16.37 66.47
N MET A 242 -22.30 -16.64 65.32
CA MET A 242 -23.75 -16.66 65.10
C MET A 242 -24.41 -18.01 65.44
N LEU A 243 -23.65 -19.10 65.31
CA LEU A 243 -24.13 -20.45 65.71
C LEU A 243 -24.34 -20.54 67.22
N GLU A 244 -23.67 -19.69 68.04
CA GLU A 244 -23.86 -19.65 69.51
C GLU A 244 -25.12 -18.88 69.93
N LEU A 245 -25.79 -18.13 69.02
CA LEU A 245 -26.91 -17.24 69.39
C LEU A 245 -28.32 -17.81 69.16
N ASP A 246 -28.52 -18.75 68.23
CA ASP A 246 -29.82 -19.42 68.01
C ASP A 246 -29.69 -20.68 67.16
N VAL A 247 -29.97 -21.84 67.72
CA VAL A 247 -29.68 -23.16 67.10
C VAL A 247 -30.73 -23.57 66.05
N GLU A 248 -31.97 -23.04 66.11
CA GLU A 248 -33.05 -23.52 65.26
C GLU A 248 -33.13 -22.82 63.90
N HIS A 249 -32.58 -21.62 63.77
CA HIS A 249 -32.60 -20.82 62.54
C HIS A 249 -31.20 -20.48 61.96
N SER A 250 -30.13 -21.04 62.56
CA SER A 250 -28.76 -20.67 62.25
C SER A 250 -28.30 -21.00 60.82
N ASP A 251 -28.68 -22.18 60.30
CA ASP A 251 -28.27 -22.62 58.96
C ASP A 251 -28.95 -21.80 57.84
N GLN A 252 -30.21 -21.42 58.07
CA GLN A 252 -30.95 -20.59 57.12
C GLN A 252 -30.43 -19.18 57.09
N ALA A 253 -30.18 -18.60 58.26
CA ALA A 253 -29.60 -17.25 58.41
C ALA A 253 -28.18 -17.15 57.85
N ALA A 254 -27.35 -18.16 58.08
CA ALA A 254 -25.99 -18.24 57.53
C ALA A 254 -26.02 -18.29 55.99
N THR A 255 -26.91 -19.08 55.41
CA THR A 255 -27.06 -19.18 53.97
C THR A 255 -27.56 -17.87 53.35
N ILE A 256 -28.56 -17.22 53.99
CA ILE A 256 -29.08 -15.93 53.52
C ILE A 256 -28.00 -14.83 53.62
N LYS A 257 -27.22 -14.80 54.68
CA LYS A 257 -26.13 -13.82 54.84
C LYS A 257 -24.98 -14.03 53.86
N SER A 258 -24.60 -15.27 53.60
CA SER A 258 -23.63 -15.62 52.59
C SER A 258 -24.13 -15.19 51.19
N HIS A 259 -25.39 -15.44 50.88
CA HIS A 259 -26.04 -15.00 49.66
C HIS A 259 -26.08 -13.46 49.54
N LEU A 260 -26.52 -12.78 50.63
CA LEU A 260 -26.55 -11.31 50.70
C LEU A 260 -25.16 -10.68 50.49
N HIS A 261 -24.13 -11.31 51.06
CA HIS A 261 -22.74 -10.88 50.86
C HIS A 261 -22.33 -11.02 49.39
N GLY A 262 -22.63 -12.15 48.75
CA GLY A 262 -22.39 -12.39 47.32
C GLY A 262 -23.09 -11.36 46.42
N LEU A 263 -24.37 -11.08 46.68
CA LEU A 263 -25.16 -10.09 45.94
C LEU A 263 -24.60 -8.67 46.06
N ARG A 264 -24.13 -8.29 47.27
CA ARG A 264 -23.51 -6.96 47.48
C ARG A 264 -22.19 -6.79 46.75
N ILE A 265 -21.34 -7.84 46.68
CA ILE A 265 -20.12 -7.85 45.89
C ILE A 265 -20.45 -7.74 44.40
N ALA A 266 -21.39 -8.55 43.90
CA ALA A 266 -21.84 -8.50 42.51
C ALA A 266 -22.34 -7.11 42.13
N ARG A 267 -23.18 -6.49 43.00
CA ARG A 267 -23.68 -5.12 42.81
C ARG A 267 -22.53 -4.09 42.73
N GLY A 268 -21.51 -4.21 43.60
CA GLY A 268 -20.33 -3.34 43.58
C GLY A 268 -19.54 -3.43 42.28
N ARG A 269 -19.33 -4.67 41.82
CA ARG A 269 -18.64 -4.93 40.53
C ARG A 269 -19.41 -4.36 39.35
N LEU A 270 -20.73 -4.55 39.34
CA LEU A 270 -21.58 -4.07 38.27
C LEU A 270 -21.66 -2.55 38.20
N LYS A 271 -21.74 -1.86 39.37
CA LYS A 271 -21.67 -0.39 39.44
C LYS A 271 -20.36 0.15 38.91
N ALA A 272 -19.23 -0.49 39.21
CA ALA A 272 -17.93 -0.09 38.70
C ALA A 272 -17.83 -0.30 37.16
N LYS A 273 -18.46 -1.37 36.64
CA LYS A 273 -18.51 -1.67 35.21
C LYS A 273 -19.34 -0.64 34.44
N ILE A 274 -20.55 -0.33 34.94
CA ILE A 274 -21.42 0.72 34.38
C ILE A 274 -20.68 2.06 34.36
N LYS A 275 -20.04 2.45 35.47
CA LYS A 275 -19.29 3.71 35.56
C LYS A 275 -18.19 3.81 34.50
N ARG A 276 -17.46 2.73 34.23
CA ARG A 276 -16.42 2.68 33.22
C ARG A 276 -16.98 2.85 31.80
N LEU A 277 -18.05 2.10 31.49
CA LEU A 277 -18.69 2.17 30.16
C LEU A 277 -19.28 3.58 29.92
N THR A 278 -19.93 4.16 30.93
CA THR A 278 -20.47 5.52 30.82
C THR A 278 -19.37 6.57 30.63
N GLN A 279 -18.19 6.36 31.22
CA GLN A 279 -17.06 7.25 30.99
C GLN A 279 -16.48 7.14 29.58
N SER A 280 -16.44 5.92 29.01
CA SER A 280 -15.97 5.70 27.63
C SER A 280 -16.89 6.31 26.57
N LEU A 281 -18.20 6.43 26.84
CA LEU A 281 -19.16 7.10 25.96
C LEU A 281 -19.00 8.63 25.93
N ASN A 282 -18.45 9.22 27.01
CA ASN A 282 -18.31 10.67 27.13
C ASN A 282 -16.94 11.18 26.64
N GLU A 283 -16.10 10.34 26.06
CA GLU A 283 -14.85 10.77 25.42
C GLU A 283 -15.12 11.20 23.98
N ASP A 284 -15.22 12.52 23.78
CA ASP A 284 -15.27 13.12 22.44
C ASP A 284 -13.96 12.85 21.70
N PHE A 285 -14.00 12.00 20.68
CA PHE A 285 -12.92 11.93 19.70
C PHE A 285 -13.00 13.18 18.82
N PRO A 286 -11.92 13.97 18.74
CA PRO A 286 -11.91 15.13 17.87
C PRO A 286 -12.13 14.68 16.42
N ALA A 287 -13.32 14.91 15.90
CA ALA A 287 -13.59 14.72 14.48
C ALA A 287 -12.83 15.81 13.71
N ILE A 288 -12.19 15.42 12.62
CA ILE A 288 -11.65 16.40 11.67
C ILE A 288 -12.86 17.17 11.12
N THR A 289 -12.88 18.47 11.30
CA THR A 289 -13.99 19.31 10.87
C THR A 289 -13.85 19.72 9.40
N ASP A 290 -14.95 20.13 8.75
CA ASP A 290 -14.91 20.68 7.39
C ASP A 290 -13.87 21.80 7.21
N PRO A 291 -13.66 22.73 8.19
CA PRO A 291 -12.56 23.69 8.16
C PRO A 291 -11.16 23.05 8.19
N ASP A 292 -10.96 21.93 8.90
CA ASP A 292 -9.67 21.23 8.96
C ASP A 292 -9.35 20.54 7.64
N LEU A 293 -10.37 19.93 6.99
CA LEU A 293 -10.28 19.37 5.65
C LEU A 293 -9.97 20.44 4.61
N ALA A 294 -10.59 21.60 4.71
CA ALA A 294 -10.32 22.74 3.83
C ALA A 294 -8.88 23.26 3.97
N GLN A 295 -8.32 23.28 5.18
CA GLN A 295 -6.91 23.62 5.41
C GLN A 295 -5.97 22.54 4.86
N LEU A 296 -6.27 21.27 5.09
CA LEU A 296 -5.49 20.15 4.53
C LEU A 296 -5.46 20.20 3.00
N HIS A 297 -6.56 20.59 2.36
CA HIS A 297 -6.63 20.72 0.91
C HIS A 297 -5.70 21.83 0.37
N VAL A 298 -5.46 22.87 1.15
CA VAL A 298 -4.53 23.95 0.79
C VAL A 298 -3.07 23.49 0.83
N PHE A 299 -2.72 22.60 1.79
CA PHE A 299 -1.35 22.12 1.97
C PHE A 299 -1.02 20.87 1.13
N PHE A 300 -2.03 20.09 0.76
CA PHE A 300 -1.88 18.85 0.01
C PHE A 300 -2.92 18.74 -1.12
N PRO A 301 -2.83 19.58 -2.15
CA PRO A 301 -3.85 19.66 -3.22
C PRO A 301 -4.00 18.37 -4.04
N ASP A 302 -3.00 17.48 -4.02
CA ASP A 302 -3.01 16.22 -4.74
C ASP A 302 -3.42 15.00 -3.87
N ALA A 303 -3.85 15.23 -2.63
CA ALA A 303 -4.33 14.18 -1.76
C ALA A 303 -5.76 13.78 -2.12
N ASP A 304 -6.03 12.50 -2.05
CA ASP A 304 -7.37 11.93 -2.28
C ASP A 304 -8.27 12.19 -1.05
N PHE A 305 -8.95 13.35 -1.08
CA PHE A 305 -9.82 13.79 0.02
C PHE A 305 -11.12 12.98 0.10
N GLU A 306 -11.62 12.46 -1.01
CA GLU A 306 -12.80 11.58 -1.04
C GLU A 306 -12.53 10.31 -0.23
N ARG A 307 -11.33 9.80 -0.30
CA ARG A 307 -10.88 8.65 0.50
C ARG A 307 -10.69 8.98 1.98
N ILE A 308 -10.30 10.20 2.32
CA ILE A 308 -10.22 10.68 3.71
C ILE A 308 -11.64 10.81 4.28
N GLU A 309 -12.58 11.36 3.51
CA GLU A 309 -13.99 11.46 3.90
C GLU A 309 -14.64 10.07 4.05
N ASP A 310 -14.34 9.13 3.16
CA ASP A 310 -14.81 7.76 3.27
C ASP A 310 -14.27 7.05 4.52
N VAL A 311 -12.99 7.22 4.82
CA VAL A 311 -12.38 6.72 6.05
C VAL A 311 -13.00 7.38 7.28
N GLN A 312 -13.25 8.68 7.25
CA GLN A 312 -13.96 9.38 8.33
C GLN A 312 -15.39 8.89 8.51
N ARG A 313 -16.13 8.72 7.41
CA ARG A 313 -17.49 8.17 7.42
C ARG A 313 -17.49 6.76 8.01
N PHE A 314 -16.55 5.93 7.59
CA PHE A 314 -16.36 4.58 8.14
C PHE A 314 -16.04 4.60 9.64
N HIS A 315 -15.11 5.47 10.07
CA HIS A 315 -14.80 5.63 11.49
C HIS A 315 -15.99 6.14 12.30
N ARG A 316 -16.74 7.12 11.77
CA ARG A 316 -17.97 7.62 12.41
C ARG A 316 -18.99 6.51 12.57
N THR A 317 -19.26 5.75 11.49
CA THR A 317 -20.21 4.62 11.53
C THR A 317 -19.76 3.54 12.52
N ILE A 318 -18.48 3.20 12.59
CA ILE A 318 -17.97 2.27 13.59
C ILE A 318 -18.12 2.83 15.00
N THR A 319 -17.81 4.12 15.19
CA THR A 319 -17.96 4.77 16.51
C THR A 319 -19.43 4.77 16.94
N GLU A 320 -20.36 5.07 16.03
CA GLU A 320 -21.80 4.99 16.28
C GLU A 320 -22.23 3.57 16.65
N ILE A 321 -21.83 2.56 15.88
CA ILE A 321 -22.15 1.15 16.17
C ILE A 321 -21.57 0.73 17.52
N VAL A 322 -20.33 1.12 17.83
CA VAL A 322 -19.69 0.80 19.11
C VAL A 322 -20.37 1.54 20.26
N SER A 323 -20.79 2.80 20.05
CA SER A 323 -21.53 3.58 21.05
C SER A 323 -22.89 2.95 21.35
N ASP A 324 -23.64 2.60 20.30
CA ASP A 324 -24.94 1.91 20.44
C ASP A 324 -24.78 0.59 21.21
N GLU A 325 -23.79 -0.22 20.86
CA GLU A 325 -23.49 -1.48 21.56
C GLU A 325 -23.12 -1.25 23.03
N VAL A 326 -22.35 -0.19 23.33
CA VAL A 326 -21.98 0.17 24.70
C VAL A 326 -23.19 0.69 25.48
N GLU A 327 -24.09 1.47 24.85
CA GLU A 327 -25.35 1.92 25.46
C GLU A 327 -26.28 0.73 25.77
N ASP A 328 -26.41 -0.20 24.84
CA ASP A 328 -27.17 -1.44 25.05
C ASP A 328 -26.59 -2.26 26.21
N GLN A 329 -25.26 -2.37 26.28
CA GLN A 329 -24.59 -3.04 27.40
C GLN A 329 -24.80 -2.31 28.73
N ILE A 330 -24.74 -0.96 28.76
CA ILE A 330 -25.05 -0.16 29.95
C ILE A 330 -26.48 -0.42 30.40
N THR A 331 -27.41 -0.39 29.46
CA THR A 331 -28.85 -0.66 29.74
C THR A 331 -29.08 -2.06 30.32
N ALA A 332 -28.43 -3.06 29.71
CA ALA A 332 -28.51 -4.44 30.23
C ALA A 332 -27.93 -4.54 31.65
N TYR A 333 -26.77 -3.92 31.92
CA TYR A 333 -26.18 -3.92 33.26
C TYR A 333 -26.98 -3.10 34.27
N GLN A 334 -27.69 -2.03 33.87
CA GLN A 334 -28.60 -1.29 34.73
C GLN A 334 -29.80 -2.11 35.13
N GLN A 335 -30.37 -2.91 34.20
CA GLN A 335 -31.45 -3.87 34.52
C GLN A 335 -31.00 -4.95 35.49
N GLU A 336 -29.79 -5.51 35.25
CA GLU A 336 -29.19 -6.50 36.16
C GLU A 336 -28.91 -5.87 37.54
N LEU A 337 -28.45 -4.62 37.59
CA LEU A 337 -28.28 -3.87 38.84
C LEU A 337 -29.58 -3.67 39.60
N GLY A 338 -30.69 -3.40 38.89
CA GLY A 338 -32.02 -3.31 39.43
C GLY A 338 -32.44 -4.64 40.07
N SER A 339 -32.30 -5.74 39.34
CA SER A 339 -32.60 -7.08 39.83
C SER A 339 -31.77 -7.47 41.07
N LEU A 340 -30.46 -7.20 41.06
CA LEU A 340 -29.60 -7.43 42.22
C LEU A 340 -30.04 -6.62 43.44
N THR A 341 -30.51 -5.38 43.22
CA THR A 341 -30.99 -4.52 44.33
C THR A 341 -32.27 -5.06 44.93
N THR A 342 -33.19 -5.59 44.12
CA THR A 342 -34.40 -6.26 44.58
C THR A 342 -34.08 -7.51 45.39
N PHE A 343 -33.20 -8.38 44.86
CA PHE A 343 -32.78 -9.60 45.57
C PHE A 343 -32.09 -9.28 46.90
N ILE A 344 -31.30 -8.21 47.00
CA ILE A 344 -30.71 -7.74 48.25
C ILE A 344 -31.78 -7.34 49.24
N GLY A 345 -32.82 -6.59 48.78
CA GLY A 345 -33.95 -6.19 49.62
C GLY A 345 -34.75 -7.39 50.15
N GLU A 346 -34.99 -8.37 49.31
CA GLU A 346 -35.69 -9.63 49.69
C GLU A 346 -34.87 -10.43 50.72
N ALA A 347 -33.55 -10.57 50.48
CA ALA A 347 -32.67 -11.27 51.43
C ALA A 347 -32.56 -10.54 52.78
N GLU A 348 -32.52 -9.20 52.78
CA GLU A 348 -32.55 -8.39 54.01
C GLU A 348 -33.90 -8.51 54.75
N GLN A 349 -35.02 -8.65 54.01
CA GLN A 349 -36.33 -8.90 54.63
C GLN A 349 -36.39 -10.29 55.24
N GLN A 350 -35.90 -11.32 54.55
CA GLN A 350 -35.81 -12.69 55.07
C GLN A 350 -35.00 -12.76 56.37
N LEU A 351 -33.87 -11.99 56.46
CA LEU A 351 -33.10 -11.91 57.69
C LEU A 351 -33.86 -11.23 58.84
N ARG A 352 -34.67 -10.20 58.53
CA ARG A 352 -35.56 -9.56 59.54
C ARG A 352 -36.64 -10.50 60.03
N ASP A 353 -37.24 -11.28 59.12
CA ASP A 353 -38.30 -12.22 59.43
C ASP A 353 -37.80 -13.39 60.32
N LEU A 354 -36.51 -13.70 60.21
CA LEU A 354 -35.85 -14.69 61.06
C LEU A 354 -35.42 -14.13 62.44
N ASN A 355 -35.75 -12.88 62.78
CA ASN A 355 -35.34 -12.20 64.03
C ASN A 355 -33.84 -12.25 64.32
N VAL A 356 -32.99 -12.32 63.30
CA VAL A 356 -31.53 -12.32 63.48
C VAL A 356 -31.06 -10.89 63.68
N PRO A 357 -30.39 -10.58 64.82
CA PRO A 357 -29.94 -9.21 65.11
C PRO A 357 -28.98 -8.70 64.06
N ILE A 358 -29.38 -7.65 63.36
CA ILE A 358 -28.58 -7.01 62.31
C ILE A 358 -27.33 -6.34 62.93
N HIS A 359 -27.37 -5.98 64.21
CA HIS A 359 -26.36 -5.16 64.89
C HIS A 359 -25.03 -5.85 65.19
N VAL A 360 -24.98 -7.17 65.33
CA VAL A 360 -23.71 -7.89 65.57
C VAL A 360 -22.77 -7.80 64.35
N SER A 361 -23.30 -7.50 63.21
CA SER A 361 -22.55 -7.58 61.97
C SER A 361 -22.17 -6.25 61.34
N GLU A 362 -22.62 -5.08 61.81
CA GLU A 362 -22.30 -3.82 61.14
C GLU A 362 -20.79 -3.51 61.09
N LYS A 363 -20.08 -3.73 62.21
CA LYS A 363 -18.62 -3.53 62.32
C LYS A 363 -17.85 -4.60 61.53
N GLU A 364 -18.32 -5.84 61.52
CA GLU A 364 -17.75 -6.96 60.82
C GLU A 364 -18.13 -6.91 59.32
N LEU A 365 -19.35 -6.51 58.96
CA LEU A 365 -19.77 -6.27 57.62
C LEU A 365 -18.97 -5.12 56.95
N ARG A 366 -18.72 -4.03 57.68
CA ARG A 366 -17.84 -2.94 57.20
C ARG A 366 -16.43 -3.45 56.95
N ARG A 367 -15.87 -4.30 57.84
CA ARG A 367 -14.56 -4.87 57.65
C ARG A 367 -14.48 -5.85 56.47
N ASN A 368 -15.51 -6.69 56.29
CA ASN A 368 -15.61 -7.57 55.13
C ASN A 368 -15.76 -6.78 53.84
N ALA A 369 -16.56 -5.71 53.83
CA ALA A 369 -16.69 -4.82 52.68
C ALA A 369 -15.39 -4.11 52.37
N GLU A 370 -14.62 -3.74 53.41
CA GLU A 370 -13.29 -3.12 53.25
C GLU A 370 -12.29 -4.12 52.67
N ILE A 371 -12.19 -5.33 53.21
CA ILE A 371 -11.30 -6.39 52.70
C ILE A 371 -11.75 -6.80 51.29
N GLY A 372 -13.03 -6.97 51.04
CA GLY A 372 -13.57 -7.28 49.71
C GLY A 372 -13.30 -6.19 48.69
N GLY A 373 -13.42 -4.92 49.07
CA GLY A 373 -13.08 -3.78 48.25
C GLY A 373 -11.59 -3.71 47.92
N GLN A 374 -10.72 -3.95 48.93
CA GLN A 374 -9.28 -4.03 48.71
C GLN A 374 -8.90 -5.21 47.80
N LEU A 375 -9.48 -6.37 48.04
CA LEU A 375 -9.28 -7.57 47.21
C LEU A 375 -9.67 -7.32 45.75
N ALA A 376 -10.84 -6.71 45.53
CA ALA A 376 -11.31 -6.38 44.17
C ALA A 376 -10.34 -5.42 43.45
N LEU A 377 -9.87 -4.39 44.17
CA LEU A 377 -8.90 -3.42 43.62
C LEU A 377 -7.55 -4.08 43.26
N VAL A 378 -7.03 -4.96 44.14
CA VAL A 378 -5.75 -5.62 43.84
C VAL A 378 -5.90 -6.67 42.74
N LYS A 379 -7.00 -7.42 42.70
CA LYS A 379 -7.31 -8.34 41.59
C LYS A 379 -7.40 -7.60 40.27
N GLU A 380 -8.07 -6.48 40.23
CA GLU A 380 -8.15 -5.65 39.02
C GLU A 380 -6.76 -5.18 38.54
N GLN A 381 -5.85 -4.85 39.49
CA GLN A 381 -4.45 -4.49 39.13
C GLN A 381 -3.69 -5.67 38.52
N VAL A 382 -3.86 -6.86 39.09
CA VAL A 382 -3.22 -8.09 38.61
C VAL A 382 -3.73 -8.44 37.21
N GLU A 383 -5.05 -8.47 37.02
CA GLU A 383 -5.69 -8.74 35.73
C GLU A 383 -5.27 -7.72 34.65
N ALA A 384 -5.25 -6.43 34.99
CA ALA A 384 -4.79 -5.37 34.08
C ALA A 384 -3.32 -5.51 33.68
N TRP A 385 -2.47 -5.97 34.62
CA TRP A 385 -1.07 -6.27 34.31
C TRP A 385 -0.95 -7.46 33.37
N GLU A 386 -1.63 -8.57 33.66
CA GLU A 386 -1.62 -9.78 32.86
C GLU A 386 -2.10 -9.49 31.43
N ALA A 387 -3.25 -8.85 31.26
CA ALA A 387 -3.77 -8.43 29.98
C ALA A 387 -2.78 -7.54 29.19
N THR A 388 -2.06 -6.67 29.92
CA THR A 388 -1.02 -5.83 29.27
C THR A 388 0.19 -6.65 28.82
N GLN A 389 0.59 -7.68 29.58
CA GLN A 389 1.70 -8.56 29.18
C GLN A 389 1.31 -9.45 28.00
N ASP A 390 0.07 -9.97 27.97
CA ASP A 390 -0.44 -10.77 26.88
C ASP A 390 -0.47 -9.97 25.57
N LEU A 391 -1.00 -8.74 25.60
CA LEU A 391 -0.98 -7.85 24.43
C LEU A 391 0.44 -7.46 23.97
N LYS A 392 1.39 -7.35 24.88
CA LYS A 392 2.81 -7.14 24.51
C LYS A 392 3.40 -8.36 23.83
N SER A 393 3.05 -9.55 24.32
CA SER A 393 3.47 -10.82 23.70
C SER A 393 2.87 -10.96 22.32
N GLU A 394 1.56 -10.76 22.18
CA GLU A 394 0.88 -10.79 20.88
C GLU A 394 1.51 -9.83 19.86
N LYS A 395 1.79 -8.59 20.29
CA LYS A 395 2.48 -7.63 19.41
C LYS A 395 3.86 -8.13 19.00
N LYS A 396 4.64 -8.65 19.96
CA LYS A 396 5.99 -9.17 19.70
C LYS A 396 5.96 -10.37 18.74
N ASP A 397 4.99 -11.27 18.95
CA ASP A 397 4.83 -12.47 18.11
C ASP A 397 4.36 -12.09 16.69
N ALA A 398 3.45 -11.11 16.57
CA ALA A 398 3.04 -10.57 15.27
C ALA A 398 4.21 -9.89 14.54
N GLU A 399 5.03 -9.12 15.26
CA GLU A 399 6.23 -8.46 14.71
C GLU A 399 7.28 -9.49 14.25
N ALA A 400 7.53 -10.53 15.04
CA ALA A 400 8.44 -11.61 14.70
C ALA A 400 7.96 -12.36 13.45
N ARG A 401 6.69 -12.77 13.40
CA ARG A 401 6.09 -13.44 12.24
C ARG A 401 6.21 -12.61 10.97
N LEU A 402 5.87 -11.32 11.05
CA LEU A 402 6.00 -10.40 9.90
C LEU A 402 7.46 -10.31 9.42
N ASN A 403 8.41 -10.15 10.33
CA ASN A 403 9.82 -10.00 9.98
C ASN A 403 10.41 -11.29 9.39
N ASP A 404 10.11 -12.42 9.98
CA ASP A 404 10.62 -13.74 9.51
C ASP A 404 10.03 -14.07 8.13
N THR A 405 8.72 -13.86 7.95
CA THR A 405 8.05 -14.10 6.66
C THR A 405 8.56 -13.14 5.58
N ARG A 406 8.72 -11.86 5.91
CA ARG A 406 9.27 -10.86 4.99
C ARG A 406 10.68 -11.24 4.56
N LYS A 407 11.53 -11.61 5.51
CA LYS A 407 12.91 -12.02 5.21
C LYS A 407 12.97 -13.25 4.32
N SER A 408 12.08 -14.22 4.53
CA SER A 408 11.98 -15.41 3.69
C SER A 408 11.59 -15.06 2.26
N TYR A 409 10.57 -14.23 2.07
CA TYR A 409 10.12 -13.79 0.74
C TYR A 409 11.14 -12.89 0.05
N ASP A 410 11.73 -11.95 0.77
CA ASP A 410 12.77 -11.08 0.23
C ASP A 410 13.97 -11.91 -0.26
N CYS A 411 14.40 -12.92 0.48
CA CYS A 411 15.45 -13.86 0.07
C CYS A 411 15.05 -14.67 -1.18
N GLU A 412 13.79 -15.10 -1.28
CA GLU A 412 13.29 -15.79 -2.47
C GLU A 412 13.30 -14.89 -3.71
N ILE A 413 12.86 -13.64 -3.55
CA ILE A 413 12.88 -12.63 -4.62
C ILE A 413 14.32 -12.35 -5.04
N GLU A 414 15.24 -12.10 -4.08
CA GLU A 414 16.66 -11.88 -4.36
C GLU A 414 17.25 -13.04 -5.15
N THR A 415 16.99 -14.26 -4.72
CA THR A 415 17.53 -15.47 -5.36
C THR A 415 17.04 -15.58 -6.80
N LYS A 416 15.74 -15.43 -7.05
CA LYS A 416 15.16 -15.52 -8.39
C LYS A 416 15.65 -14.38 -9.29
N LEU A 417 15.61 -13.15 -8.77
CA LEU A 417 15.99 -11.95 -9.53
C LEU A 417 17.47 -11.98 -9.89
N ASN A 418 18.35 -12.25 -8.93
CA ASN A 418 19.79 -12.28 -9.15
C ASN A 418 20.21 -13.45 -10.06
N ALA A 419 19.54 -14.60 -9.95
CA ALA A 419 19.77 -15.71 -10.88
C ALA A 419 19.40 -15.33 -12.31
N GLU A 420 18.26 -14.62 -12.50
CA GLU A 420 17.84 -14.17 -13.82
C GLU A 420 18.76 -13.06 -14.37
N ILE A 421 19.11 -12.08 -13.55
CA ILE A 421 20.08 -11.03 -13.92
C ILE A 421 21.40 -11.65 -14.36
N ALA A 422 21.93 -12.60 -13.59
CA ALA A 422 23.18 -13.29 -13.94
C ALA A 422 23.05 -14.12 -15.22
N ARG A 423 21.87 -14.71 -15.50
CA ARG A 423 21.59 -15.41 -16.76
C ARG A 423 21.61 -14.45 -17.95
N LEU A 424 20.98 -13.30 -17.81
CA LEU A 424 20.93 -12.25 -18.83
C LEU A 424 22.30 -11.62 -19.05
N ASP A 425 23.04 -11.32 -17.98
CA ASP A 425 24.40 -10.76 -18.05
C ASP A 425 25.38 -11.74 -18.75
N ARG A 426 25.29 -13.04 -18.42
CA ARG A 426 26.08 -14.08 -19.08
C ARG A 426 25.78 -14.15 -20.58
N PHE A 427 24.54 -13.93 -21.00
CA PHE A 427 24.20 -13.86 -22.42
C PHE A 427 24.87 -12.68 -23.10
N ILE A 428 24.90 -11.51 -22.46
CA ILE A 428 25.56 -10.30 -22.96
C ILE A 428 27.09 -10.53 -23.08
N HIS A 429 27.67 -11.31 -22.19
CA HIS A 429 29.11 -11.62 -22.18
C HIS A 429 29.46 -12.96 -22.86
N GLU A 430 28.57 -13.48 -23.75
CA GLU A 430 28.81 -14.67 -24.59
C GLU A 430 29.20 -15.92 -23.80
N GLY A 431 28.73 -16.03 -22.55
CA GLY A 431 29.01 -17.16 -21.68
C GLY A 431 30.30 -17.06 -20.87
N SER A 432 31.08 -15.99 -21.03
CA SER A 432 32.23 -15.71 -20.17
C SER A 432 31.79 -15.59 -18.71
N GLY A 433 32.49 -16.29 -17.82
CA GLY A 433 32.28 -16.22 -16.37
C GLY A 433 33.10 -15.15 -15.65
N ASP A 434 33.87 -14.36 -16.41
CA ASP A 434 34.85 -13.40 -15.86
C ASP A 434 34.24 -12.05 -15.46
N TRP A 435 32.93 -11.90 -15.67
CA TRP A 435 32.19 -10.65 -15.39
C TRP A 435 31.38 -10.76 -14.11
N TYR A 436 31.32 -9.66 -13.37
CA TYR A 436 30.50 -9.55 -12.16
C TYR A 436 29.12 -8.98 -12.53
N PRO A 437 28.04 -9.81 -12.50
CA PRO A 437 26.70 -9.32 -12.74
C PRO A 437 26.28 -8.36 -11.64
N PRO A 438 25.40 -7.39 -11.92
CA PRO A 438 24.85 -6.55 -10.87
C PRO A 438 23.99 -7.40 -9.92
N VAL A 439 24.01 -7.03 -8.64
CA VAL A 439 23.31 -7.75 -7.57
C VAL A 439 22.28 -6.83 -6.94
N PHE A 440 21.07 -7.35 -6.76
CA PHE A 440 20.01 -6.75 -5.99
C PHE A 440 19.99 -7.33 -4.59
N THR A 441 19.98 -6.48 -3.56
CA THR A 441 19.96 -6.94 -2.15
C THR A 441 19.02 -6.10 -1.33
N PHE A 442 18.08 -6.72 -0.62
CA PHE A 442 17.28 -6.02 0.38
C PHE A 442 18.12 -5.68 1.61
N SER A 443 17.82 -4.58 2.28
CA SER A 443 18.36 -4.33 3.62
C SER A 443 17.82 -5.35 4.62
N ASP A 444 18.51 -5.55 5.74
CA ASP A 444 18.09 -6.45 6.83
C ASP A 444 16.66 -6.19 7.34
N THR A 445 16.21 -4.94 7.25
CA THR A 445 14.86 -4.54 7.65
C THR A 445 13.82 -4.72 6.55
N GLY A 446 14.22 -5.03 5.31
CA GLY A 446 13.36 -5.09 4.12
C GLY A 446 12.72 -3.75 3.75
N LYS A 447 13.25 -2.61 4.25
CA LYS A 447 12.71 -1.26 4.02
C LYS A 447 13.45 -0.47 2.95
N SER A 448 14.62 -0.93 2.56
CA SER A 448 15.46 -0.38 1.50
C SER A 448 16.15 -1.52 0.75
N TYR A 449 16.83 -1.18 -0.32
CA TYR A 449 17.61 -2.13 -1.12
C TYR A 449 18.83 -1.42 -1.72
N THR A 450 19.76 -2.20 -2.21
CA THR A 450 20.89 -1.78 -3.06
C THR A 450 20.81 -2.53 -4.37
N TYR A 451 21.28 -1.90 -5.44
CA TYR A 451 21.42 -2.52 -6.75
C TYR A 451 22.63 -1.96 -7.49
N GLY A 452 23.47 -2.84 -7.98
CA GLY A 452 24.66 -2.44 -8.75
C GLY A 452 25.72 -3.54 -8.81
N SER A 453 26.81 -3.26 -9.48
CA SER A 453 28.02 -4.08 -9.49
C SER A 453 28.94 -3.67 -8.34
N GLU A 454 29.58 -4.61 -7.70
CA GLU A 454 30.52 -4.34 -6.59
C GLU A 454 31.82 -3.63 -7.06
N VAL A 455 32.15 -3.70 -8.35
CA VAL A 455 33.49 -3.38 -8.86
C VAL A 455 33.49 -2.24 -9.88
N ASP A 456 32.33 -1.92 -10.51
CA ASP A 456 32.28 -0.96 -11.61
C ASP A 456 31.04 -0.04 -11.56
N ASP A 457 31.28 1.26 -11.36
CA ASP A 457 30.27 2.33 -11.31
C ASP A 457 30.26 3.17 -12.60
N GLY A 458 30.88 2.71 -13.67
CA GLY A 458 30.93 3.42 -14.95
C GLY A 458 29.52 3.67 -15.52
N THR A 459 29.34 4.82 -16.22
CA THR A 459 28.03 5.19 -16.77
C THR A 459 27.47 4.17 -17.77
N GLY A 460 28.33 3.49 -18.53
CA GLY A 460 27.94 2.41 -19.43
C GLY A 460 27.46 1.18 -18.67
N THR A 461 28.20 0.80 -17.63
CA THR A 461 27.85 -0.32 -16.76
C THR A 461 26.54 -0.08 -16.04
N THR A 462 26.30 1.11 -15.51
CA THR A 462 25.05 1.46 -14.83
C THR A 462 23.85 1.43 -15.80
N GLY A 463 24.01 1.88 -17.04
CA GLY A 463 22.99 1.78 -18.09
C GLY A 463 22.64 0.33 -18.42
N LYS A 464 23.68 -0.52 -18.66
CA LYS A 464 23.52 -1.97 -18.87
C LYS A 464 22.79 -2.62 -17.68
N ASN A 465 23.23 -2.31 -16.46
CA ASN A 465 22.63 -2.89 -15.25
C ASN A 465 21.15 -2.54 -15.13
N LEU A 466 20.72 -1.31 -15.43
CA LEU A 466 19.33 -0.92 -15.41
C LEU A 466 18.50 -1.70 -16.43
N ILE A 467 19.03 -1.91 -17.64
CA ILE A 467 18.40 -2.73 -18.68
C ILE A 467 18.22 -4.17 -18.19
N LEU A 468 19.27 -4.76 -17.60
CA LEU A 468 19.20 -6.13 -17.06
C LEU A 468 18.15 -6.28 -15.98
N PHE A 469 18.04 -5.29 -15.07
CA PHE A 469 17.02 -5.28 -14.05
C PHE A 469 15.60 -5.26 -14.66
N ASP A 470 15.35 -4.33 -15.58
CA ASP A 470 14.03 -4.18 -16.21
C ASP A 470 13.64 -5.43 -17.00
N LEU A 471 14.60 -6.06 -17.70
CA LEU A 471 14.35 -7.32 -18.42
C LEU A 471 14.14 -8.51 -17.50
N ALA A 472 14.86 -8.61 -16.39
CA ALA A 472 14.64 -9.66 -15.40
C ALA A 472 13.25 -9.52 -14.76
N MET A 473 12.82 -8.29 -14.44
CA MET A 473 11.46 -8.03 -13.96
C MET A 473 10.40 -8.37 -15.02
N LEU A 474 10.66 -8.05 -16.29
CA LEU A 474 9.76 -8.36 -17.40
C LEU A 474 9.58 -9.88 -17.59
N GLU A 475 10.65 -10.66 -17.44
CA GLU A 475 10.64 -12.12 -17.57
C GLU A 475 9.96 -12.80 -16.40
N LEU A 476 10.29 -12.40 -15.17
CA LEU A 476 9.89 -13.08 -13.96
C LEU A 476 8.47 -12.72 -13.49
N THR A 477 7.87 -11.67 -14.04
CA THR A 477 6.62 -11.13 -13.50
C THR A 477 5.56 -10.89 -14.58
N ALA A 478 4.36 -10.49 -14.12
CA ALA A 478 3.26 -10.09 -15.01
C ALA A 478 3.45 -8.70 -15.63
N LEU A 479 4.63 -8.08 -15.51
CA LEU A 479 4.92 -6.80 -16.15
C LEU A 479 4.65 -6.89 -17.66
N PRO A 480 3.81 -6.01 -18.25
CA PRO A 480 3.38 -6.18 -19.63
C PRO A 480 4.40 -5.67 -20.65
N TYR A 481 5.15 -4.64 -20.31
CA TYR A 481 6.10 -3.98 -21.23
C TYR A 481 7.18 -3.22 -20.50
N VAL A 482 8.25 -2.88 -21.23
CA VAL A 482 9.26 -1.90 -20.83
C VAL A 482 9.49 -0.88 -21.95
N ILE A 483 9.92 0.33 -21.60
CA ILE A 483 10.28 1.38 -22.55
C ILE A 483 11.71 1.85 -22.23
N HIS A 484 12.61 1.74 -23.19
CA HIS A 484 14.02 2.19 -23.06
C HIS A 484 14.34 3.25 -24.11
N ASP A 485 14.57 4.48 -23.67
CA ASP A 485 14.94 5.56 -24.57
C ASP A 485 16.45 5.51 -24.90
N HIS A 486 16.84 6.05 -26.04
CA HIS A 486 18.19 6.01 -26.58
C HIS A 486 19.32 6.42 -25.60
N PRO A 487 19.18 7.45 -24.77
CA PRO A 487 20.25 7.84 -23.83
C PRO A 487 20.68 6.72 -22.88
N LEU A 488 19.84 5.72 -22.65
CA LEU A 488 20.21 4.57 -21.84
C LEU A 488 21.28 3.69 -22.50
N HIS A 489 21.35 3.69 -23.83
CA HIS A 489 22.29 2.89 -24.62
C HIS A 489 23.57 3.67 -24.98
N GLN A 490 23.56 5.01 -24.94
CA GLN A 490 24.63 5.87 -25.46
C GLN A 490 26.00 5.68 -24.83
N SER A 491 26.05 5.28 -23.56
CA SER A 491 27.30 5.11 -22.82
C SER A 491 27.79 3.67 -22.78
N ILE A 492 27.03 2.75 -23.40
CA ILE A 492 27.36 1.32 -23.44
C ILE A 492 28.25 1.06 -24.66
N GLU A 493 29.22 0.16 -24.50
CA GLU A 493 30.10 -0.30 -25.57
C GLU A 493 29.30 -0.91 -26.74
N ASP A 494 29.67 -0.60 -27.98
CA ASP A 494 28.94 -0.97 -29.20
C ASP A 494 28.64 -2.47 -29.29
N ALA A 495 29.63 -3.32 -29.05
CA ALA A 495 29.46 -4.77 -29.07
C ALA A 495 28.42 -5.24 -27.99
N THR A 496 28.44 -4.62 -26.85
CA THR A 496 27.49 -4.87 -25.76
C THR A 496 26.07 -4.43 -26.15
N VAL A 497 25.91 -3.27 -26.82
CA VAL A 497 24.63 -2.81 -27.35
C VAL A 497 24.06 -3.83 -28.35
N GLY A 498 24.90 -4.36 -29.25
CA GLY A 498 24.47 -5.42 -30.18
C GLY A 498 23.91 -6.64 -29.48
N ARG A 499 24.57 -7.08 -28.40
CA ARG A 499 24.12 -8.22 -27.59
C ARG A 499 22.86 -7.92 -26.80
N ILE A 500 22.70 -6.70 -26.29
CA ILE A 500 21.44 -6.24 -25.63
C ILE A 500 20.29 -6.27 -26.64
N LEU A 501 20.48 -5.81 -27.86
CA LEU A 501 19.44 -5.87 -28.89
C LEU A 501 19.04 -7.31 -29.24
N LYS A 502 20.01 -8.24 -29.36
CA LYS A 502 19.74 -9.69 -29.48
C LYS A 502 18.96 -10.23 -28.28
N LEU A 503 19.27 -9.73 -27.08
CA LEU A 503 18.57 -10.13 -25.87
C LEU A 503 17.11 -9.65 -25.90
N TYR A 504 16.82 -8.42 -26.30
CA TYR A 504 15.45 -7.92 -26.47
C TYR A 504 14.61 -8.78 -27.42
N GLN A 505 15.19 -9.28 -28.52
CA GLN A 505 14.48 -10.14 -29.48
C GLN A 505 14.00 -11.48 -28.90
N ARG A 506 14.53 -11.92 -27.74
CA ARG A 506 14.09 -13.15 -27.08
C ARG A 506 12.75 -13.02 -26.37
N PHE A 507 12.29 -11.80 -26.11
CA PHE A 507 11.03 -11.53 -25.41
C PHE A 507 9.86 -11.48 -26.40
N THR A 508 9.43 -12.64 -26.91
CA THR A 508 8.40 -12.74 -27.97
C THR A 508 6.96 -12.56 -27.46
N ASN A 509 6.71 -12.73 -26.16
CA ASN A 509 5.38 -12.65 -25.55
C ASN A 509 5.12 -11.35 -24.79
N LYS A 510 6.07 -10.45 -24.77
CA LYS A 510 6.00 -9.13 -24.11
C LYS A 510 6.23 -8.05 -25.15
N GLN A 511 6.09 -6.79 -24.77
CA GLN A 511 6.45 -5.68 -25.66
C GLN A 511 7.61 -4.88 -25.06
N ILE A 512 8.61 -4.63 -25.90
CA ILE A 512 9.74 -3.76 -25.59
C ILE A 512 9.74 -2.64 -26.61
N PHE A 513 9.68 -1.41 -26.13
CA PHE A 513 9.71 -0.22 -26.99
C PHE A 513 11.04 0.49 -26.77
N ILE A 514 11.79 0.67 -27.84
CA ILE A 514 13.05 1.41 -27.78
C ILE A 514 13.07 2.56 -28.79
N ALA A 515 13.72 3.66 -28.42
CA ALA A 515 14.15 4.65 -29.39
C ALA A 515 15.63 4.44 -29.67
N PHE A 516 16.01 4.39 -30.93
CA PHE A 516 17.37 4.14 -31.32
C PHE A 516 17.84 5.18 -32.34
N ASP A 517 19.03 5.76 -32.11
CA ASP A 517 19.69 6.60 -33.08
C ASP A 517 20.42 5.74 -34.10
N LYS A 518 20.80 6.34 -35.18
CA LYS A 518 21.42 5.62 -36.24
C LYS A 518 22.77 4.98 -35.88
N ASP A 519 22.88 3.86 -36.35
CA ASP A 519 23.79 2.76 -36.57
C ASP A 519 25.17 3.09 -37.19
N GLU A 520 25.41 4.27 -37.72
CA GLU A 520 26.77 4.63 -38.21
C GLU A 520 27.83 4.68 -37.10
N HIS A 521 27.41 4.85 -35.86
CA HIS A 521 28.30 4.80 -34.68
C HIS A 521 28.67 3.38 -34.27
N TYR A 522 27.91 2.36 -34.68
CA TYR A 522 28.10 0.97 -34.29
C TYR A 522 28.84 0.17 -35.37
N ALA A 523 29.92 0.75 -35.92
CA ALA A 523 30.70 0.13 -36.99
C ALA A 523 31.29 -1.24 -36.60
N GLU A 524 31.60 -1.42 -35.32
CA GLU A 524 32.12 -2.67 -34.74
C GLU A 524 31.05 -3.71 -34.44
N ALA A 525 29.76 -3.37 -34.54
CA ALA A 525 28.63 -4.23 -34.28
C ALA A 525 27.58 -4.19 -35.43
N PRO A 526 27.87 -4.77 -36.60
CA PRO A 526 27.01 -4.70 -37.78
C PRO A 526 25.60 -5.31 -37.56
N GLU A 527 25.44 -6.19 -36.57
CA GLU A 527 24.16 -6.76 -36.17
C GLU A 527 23.18 -5.71 -35.60
N VAL A 528 23.71 -4.60 -35.02
CA VAL A 528 22.88 -3.50 -34.50
C VAL A 528 21.97 -2.96 -35.59
N ASN A 529 22.57 -2.62 -36.76
CA ASN A 529 21.84 -2.09 -37.89
C ASN A 529 20.77 -3.11 -38.39
N THR A 530 21.16 -4.37 -38.48
CA THR A 530 20.24 -5.44 -38.94
C THR A 530 19.04 -5.56 -38.00
N ILE A 531 19.25 -5.65 -36.70
CA ILE A 531 18.19 -5.80 -35.71
C ILE A 531 17.30 -4.56 -35.67
N VAL A 532 17.91 -3.36 -35.59
CA VAL A 532 17.16 -2.10 -35.55
C VAL A 532 16.31 -1.91 -36.80
N THR A 533 16.80 -2.31 -37.97
CA THR A 533 16.04 -2.23 -39.24
C THR A 533 14.89 -3.26 -39.26
N GLN A 534 15.16 -4.49 -38.85
CA GLN A 534 14.13 -5.55 -38.84
C GLN A 534 13.01 -5.31 -37.83
N THR A 535 13.29 -4.64 -36.74
CA THR A 535 12.34 -4.36 -35.66
C THR A 535 11.80 -2.92 -35.71
N ALA A 536 12.17 -2.14 -36.75
CA ALA A 536 11.72 -0.77 -36.92
C ALA A 536 10.21 -0.72 -37.19
N VAL A 537 9.46 -0.10 -36.29
CA VAL A 537 8.04 0.20 -36.45
C VAL A 537 7.82 1.53 -37.17
N ILE A 538 8.82 2.40 -37.12
CA ILE A 538 8.86 3.68 -37.82
C ILE A 538 10.29 4.13 -37.98
N GLU A 539 10.57 4.79 -39.10
CA GLU A 539 11.80 5.54 -39.35
C GLU A 539 11.46 7.04 -39.38
N LEU A 540 12.21 7.83 -38.59
CA LEU A 540 12.05 9.27 -38.48
C LEU A 540 13.31 9.96 -39.01
N GLY A 541 13.12 10.92 -39.92
CA GLY A 541 14.18 11.74 -40.49
C GLY A 541 14.14 13.20 -40.04
N LYS A 542 14.95 14.04 -40.70
CA LYS A 542 14.93 15.50 -40.51
C LYS A 542 13.71 16.11 -41.19
N GLU A 543 13.34 17.30 -40.70
CA GLU A 543 12.35 18.17 -41.31
C GLU A 543 11.02 17.45 -41.63
N HIS A 544 10.70 17.26 -42.89
CA HIS A 544 9.44 16.70 -43.34
C HIS A 544 9.23 15.20 -42.98
N GLU A 545 10.31 14.51 -42.59
CA GLU A 545 10.28 13.11 -42.14
C GLU A 545 10.23 12.95 -40.62
N ALA A 546 10.29 14.06 -39.85
CA ALA A 546 10.08 14.04 -38.42
C ALA A 546 8.64 13.64 -38.09
N LEU A 547 8.36 13.20 -36.85
CA LEU A 547 7.05 12.69 -36.44
C LEU A 547 5.89 13.64 -36.77
N TYR A 548 6.14 14.95 -36.65
CA TYR A 548 5.16 16.01 -36.97
C TYR A 548 5.46 16.75 -38.26
N GLY A 549 6.43 16.28 -39.07
CA GLY A 549 6.85 16.95 -40.30
C GLY A 549 7.76 18.18 -40.10
N TRP A 550 8.30 18.37 -38.89
CA TRP A 550 9.26 19.41 -38.57
C TRP A 550 10.11 19.05 -37.33
N THR A 551 11.26 19.68 -37.19
CA THR A 551 12.19 19.43 -36.07
C THR A 551 12.06 20.49 -34.98
N TRP A 552 12.11 20.09 -33.71
CA TRP A 552 11.91 20.96 -32.54
C TRP A 552 12.97 22.06 -32.33
N ASN A 553 14.08 21.97 -32.99
CA ASN A 553 15.17 22.95 -32.90
C ASN A 553 15.06 24.08 -33.94
N LYS A 554 14.09 24.03 -34.86
CA LYS A 554 13.81 25.09 -35.82
C LYS A 554 12.43 25.71 -35.55
N LYS A 555 12.31 27.05 -35.75
CA LYS A 555 10.97 27.69 -35.73
C LYS A 555 10.21 27.18 -36.95
N PRO A 556 8.94 26.77 -36.80
CA PRO A 556 8.12 26.41 -37.96
C PRO A 556 8.09 27.59 -38.93
N SER A 557 8.36 27.31 -40.21
CA SER A 557 8.28 28.35 -41.25
C SER A 557 6.83 28.85 -41.31
N LYS A 558 6.64 30.15 -41.15
CA LYS A 558 5.35 30.78 -41.36
C LYS A 558 5.09 30.80 -42.88
N ASN A 559 4.31 29.88 -43.39
CA ASN A 559 3.81 29.69 -44.76
C ASN A 559 4.63 28.88 -45.76
N PRO A 560 4.11 27.73 -46.26
CA PRO A 560 4.63 27.08 -47.46
C PRO A 560 4.14 27.73 -48.77
N LYS A 561 3.50 28.90 -48.77
CA LYS A 561 2.92 29.54 -49.95
C LYS A 561 3.71 30.73 -50.52
N GLN A 562 4.92 31.03 -50.03
CA GLN A 562 5.70 32.19 -50.51
C GLN A 562 7.02 31.88 -51.19
N GLU A 563 7.35 30.63 -51.47
CA GLU A 563 8.60 30.27 -52.21
C GLU A 563 8.39 30.01 -53.69
N GLU A 564 7.17 30.08 -54.24
CA GLU A 564 6.93 29.93 -55.67
C GLU A 564 6.93 31.24 -56.50
N ASP A 565 7.07 32.42 -55.84
CA ASP A 565 7.02 33.70 -56.58
C ASP A 565 8.38 34.43 -56.64
N THR A 566 9.49 33.72 -56.39
CA THR A 566 10.82 34.32 -56.55
C THR A 566 11.78 33.35 -57.29
N ARG A 567 11.40 32.95 -58.50
CA ARG A 567 12.34 32.48 -59.53
C ARG A 567 11.96 33.04 -60.87
#